data_0852c577df65f79e55b782f15252fd57
#
_entry.id   0852c577df65f79e55b782f15252fd57
#
_cell.length_a   1.000
_cell.length_b   1.000
_cell.length_c   1.000
_cell.angle_alpha   90.00
_cell.angle_beta   90.00
_cell.angle_gamma   90.00
#
_symmetry.space_group_name_H-M   'P 1'
#
loop_
_entity.id
_entity.type
_entity.pdbx_description
1 polymer ?
#
loop_
_entity_poly.entity_id
_entity_poly.type
_entity_poly.pdbx_seq_one_letter_code
_entity_poly.pdbx_strand_id
1 'polypeptide(L)'
;MKIKIEKMDHLGRGIGYNDGKIVFVPKAVVGDILDIEIISNHRKYDIGKINKIIQSSDNRIVAKCSYYNECGGCHISNLKYFDQVGFKKDKIVDMFKRYLNIDINPRVIDSEKEFEYRNKITYQVKNGKIGLVDINNNFIEIDKCLLVSDRVNKLLGVLKNEDLSKATKIVIRECNNGLILSITGDMNVDNLVNECLEIYINGVKKYSLEEGYLYIDNLKYRVSDKSFFQINTGNIKRLYDEIVRYGNFTGSERVIDLYCGVGSISLYVSRYVKSVLGIEIVKEAINDANYNKKINNIDNASFICSDVSKIIDKNIDGDILIVDPPRAGLDKHTREIINNANIKKIIYVSCDPMTLVRDIQELDKYKLVEVSVVDMFPQTEHVECVSVLQRKNLEK
;
A
#
# COMPACT_ATOMS: atom_id res chain seq x y z
N MET A 1 8.79 3.97 34.25
CA MET A 1 8.26 5.28 34.66
C MET A 1 6.81 5.42 34.23
N LYS A 2 5.99 6.19 35.02
CA LYS A 2 4.57 6.41 34.67
C LYS A 2 4.43 7.54 33.64
N ILE A 3 3.66 7.31 32.56
CA ILE A 3 3.37 8.31 31.52
C ILE A 3 1.92 8.23 31.11
N LYS A 4 1.31 9.39 30.79
CA LYS A 4 0.00 9.50 30.18
C LYS A 4 0.17 9.75 28.68
N ILE A 5 -0.58 9.05 27.85
CA ILE A 5 -0.57 9.22 26.40
C ILE A 5 -1.62 10.27 26.02
N GLU A 6 -1.18 11.36 25.39
CA GLU A 6 -2.02 12.52 25.07
C GLU A 6 -2.38 12.60 23.60
N LYS A 7 -1.52 12.09 22.70
CA LYS A 7 -1.68 12.15 21.25
C LYS A 7 -1.13 10.86 20.58
N MET A 8 -1.36 10.74 19.30
CA MET A 8 -0.66 9.78 18.43
C MET A 8 0.14 10.53 17.37
N ASP A 9 1.30 9.99 17.00
CA ASP A 9 2.06 10.47 15.85
C ASP A 9 1.60 9.82 14.54
N HIS A 10 2.14 10.29 13.42
CA HIS A 10 1.82 9.78 12.10
C HIS A 10 2.22 8.31 11.85
N LEU A 11 3.02 7.71 12.74
CA LEU A 11 3.41 6.30 12.70
C LEU A 11 2.56 5.42 13.63
N GLY A 12 1.49 5.98 14.22
CA GLY A 12 0.61 5.25 15.13
C GLY A 12 1.22 5.00 16.51
N ARG A 13 2.28 5.75 16.90
CA ARG A 13 2.88 5.66 18.23
C ARG A 13 2.20 6.68 19.16
N GLY A 14 1.91 6.27 20.39
CA GLY A 14 1.45 7.20 21.40
C GLY A 14 2.53 8.22 21.76
N ILE A 15 2.12 9.45 22.05
CA ILE A 15 2.94 10.55 22.50
C ILE A 15 2.56 10.90 23.95
N GLY A 16 3.54 10.87 24.84
CA GLY A 16 3.45 11.42 26.17
C GLY A 16 4.67 12.30 26.46
N TYR A 17 4.72 12.86 27.66
CA TYR A 17 5.81 13.77 28.05
C TYR A 17 6.45 13.33 29.36
N ASN A 18 7.77 13.46 29.44
CA ASN A 18 8.56 13.31 30.65
C ASN A 18 9.39 14.56 30.84
N ASP A 19 9.09 15.34 31.90
CA ASP A 19 9.75 16.62 32.20
C ASP A 19 9.84 17.55 30.97
N GLY A 20 8.76 17.62 30.17
CA GLY A 20 8.68 18.43 28.98
C GLY A 20 9.31 17.79 27.72
N LYS A 21 10.00 16.66 27.85
CA LYS A 21 10.58 15.92 26.72
C LYS A 21 9.55 14.94 26.14
N ILE A 22 9.44 14.92 24.81
CA ILE A 22 8.55 14.00 24.09
C ILE A 22 9.01 12.55 24.27
N VAL A 23 8.05 11.66 24.54
CA VAL A 23 8.28 10.21 24.58
C VAL A 23 7.32 9.54 23.60
N PHE A 24 7.86 8.88 22.57
CA PHE A 24 7.10 8.04 21.66
C PHE A 24 6.97 6.63 22.21
N VAL A 25 5.75 6.13 22.31
CA VAL A 25 5.47 4.80 22.87
C VAL A 25 4.71 3.97 21.81
N PRO A 26 5.39 3.04 21.11
CA PRO A 26 4.71 2.15 20.16
C PRO A 26 3.59 1.37 20.85
N LYS A 27 2.49 1.17 20.09
CA LYS A 27 1.30 0.40 20.55
C LYS A 27 0.59 1.00 21.78
N ALA A 28 0.87 2.26 22.12
CA ALA A 28 0.11 3.01 23.12
C ALA A 28 -1.09 3.71 22.47
N VAL A 29 -2.18 3.85 23.22
CA VAL A 29 -3.44 4.48 22.78
C VAL A 29 -3.64 5.79 23.53
N VAL A 30 -4.16 6.81 22.88
CA VAL A 30 -4.51 8.10 23.53
C VAL A 30 -5.43 7.83 24.72
N GLY A 31 -5.08 8.40 25.87
CA GLY A 31 -5.79 8.21 27.15
C GLY A 31 -5.23 7.10 28.03
N ASP A 32 -4.34 6.23 27.52
CA ASP A 32 -3.64 5.26 28.37
C ASP A 32 -2.80 5.97 29.44
N ILE A 33 -2.74 5.35 30.61
CA ILE A 33 -1.70 5.60 31.63
C ILE A 33 -0.84 4.35 31.72
N LEU A 34 0.45 4.49 31.41
CA LEU A 34 1.36 3.38 31.23
C LEU A 34 2.52 3.46 32.21
N ASP A 35 3.02 2.29 32.64
CA ASP A 35 4.39 2.15 33.10
C ASP A 35 5.26 1.74 31.93
N ILE A 36 6.28 2.54 31.65
CA ILE A 36 7.19 2.36 30.51
C ILE A 36 8.64 2.33 30.95
N GLU A 37 9.46 1.69 30.12
CA GLU A 37 10.91 1.76 30.15
C GLU A 37 11.40 2.55 28.92
N ILE A 38 12.37 3.46 29.12
CA ILE A 38 13.02 4.16 28.02
C ILE A 38 14.04 3.21 27.38
N ILE A 39 13.79 2.84 26.12
CA ILE A 39 14.65 1.92 25.36
C ILE A 39 15.61 2.65 24.40
N SER A 40 15.32 3.93 24.11
CA SER A 40 16.20 4.79 23.29
C SER A 40 16.07 6.23 23.71
N ASN A 41 17.23 6.90 23.90
CA ASN A 41 17.31 8.29 24.32
C ASN A 41 17.92 9.13 23.20
N HIS A 42 17.18 10.16 22.73
CA HIS A 42 17.62 11.12 21.73
C HIS A 42 17.59 12.55 22.31
N ARG A 43 18.28 13.48 21.69
CA ARG A 43 18.35 14.87 22.17
C ARG A 43 16.98 15.54 22.32
N LYS A 44 16.04 15.29 21.40
CA LYS A 44 14.73 15.95 21.36
C LYS A 44 13.56 15.09 21.80
N TYR A 45 13.74 13.78 21.87
CA TYR A 45 12.70 12.82 22.22
C TYR A 45 13.29 11.54 22.77
N ASP A 46 12.46 10.72 23.39
CA ASP A 46 12.78 9.36 23.82
C ASP A 46 11.85 8.36 23.16
N ILE A 47 12.24 7.09 23.14
CA ILE A 47 11.36 5.97 22.75
C ILE A 47 11.17 5.10 23.98
N GLY A 48 9.91 4.89 24.34
CA GLY A 48 9.49 4.05 25.47
C GLY A 48 8.93 2.72 25.00
N LYS A 49 9.12 1.69 25.83
CA LYS A 49 8.48 0.38 25.71
C LYS A 49 7.48 0.22 26.86
N ILE A 50 6.30 -0.31 26.57
CA ILE A 50 5.27 -0.58 27.57
C ILE A 50 5.70 -1.77 28.42
N ASN A 51 5.85 -1.58 29.74
CA ASN A 51 6.01 -2.66 30.71
C ASN A 51 4.64 -3.11 31.21
N LYS A 52 3.75 -2.13 31.53
CA LYS A 52 2.42 -2.40 32.09
C LYS A 52 1.46 -1.28 31.72
N ILE A 53 0.22 -1.64 31.44
CA ILE A 53 -0.91 -0.70 31.34
C ILE A 53 -1.46 -0.51 32.76
N ILE A 54 -1.30 0.70 33.32
CA ILE A 54 -1.79 1.05 34.66
C ILE A 54 -3.28 1.34 34.56
N GLN A 55 -3.68 2.13 33.57
CA GLN A 55 -5.08 2.42 33.25
C GLN A 55 -5.24 2.41 31.73
N SER A 56 -6.17 1.60 31.27
CA SER A 56 -6.49 1.50 29.84
C SER A 56 -7.36 2.67 29.39
N SER A 57 -7.13 3.17 28.19
CA SER A 57 -8.04 4.06 27.49
C SER A 57 -9.34 3.34 27.14
N ASP A 58 -10.47 4.04 27.10
CA ASP A 58 -11.76 3.53 26.65
C ASP A 58 -11.77 3.12 25.16
N ASN A 59 -10.84 3.69 24.37
CA ASN A 59 -10.67 3.38 22.96
C ASN A 59 -9.74 2.17 22.72
N ARG A 60 -9.05 1.69 23.75
CA ARG A 60 -8.19 0.53 23.65
C ARG A 60 -9.00 -0.76 23.63
N ILE A 61 -8.66 -1.64 22.70
CA ILE A 61 -9.14 -3.02 22.68
C ILE A 61 -7.98 -4.01 22.79
N VAL A 62 -8.29 -5.24 23.16
CA VAL A 62 -7.33 -6.35 23.06
C VAL A 62 -7.18 -6.72 21.59
N ALA A 63 -5.96 -6.64 21.06
CA ALA A 63 -5.68 -7.02 19.68
C ALA A 63 -6.00 -8.53 19.48
N LYS A 64 -6.70 -8.86 18.39
CA LYS A 64 -7.09 -10.25 18.07
C LYS A 64 -5.88 -11.15 17.76
N CYS A 65 -4.79 -10.58 17.26
CA CYS A 65 -3.58 -11.31 16.89
C CYS A 65 -2.71 -11.56 18.12
N SER A 66 -2.38 -12.82 18.40
CA SER A 66 -1.50 -13.22 19.51
C SER A 66 -0.08 -12.66 19.37
N TYR A 67 0.38 -12.45 18.14
CA TYR A 67 1.71 -11.89 17.83
C TYR A 67 1.75 -10.35 17.79
N TYR A 68 0.62 -9.66 18.08
CA TYR A 68 0.55 -8.20 17.94
C TYR A 68 1.65 -7.47 18.72
N ASN A 69 1.97 -7.93 19.93
CA ASN A 69 2.97 -7.26 20.77
C ASN A 69 4.41 -7.46 20.29
N GLU A 70 4.66 -8.46 19.47
CA GLU A 70 5.99 -8.82 18.97
C GLU A 70 6.17 -8.43 17.50
N CYS A 71 5.21 -8.80 16.66
CA CYS A 71 5.28 -8.60 15.22
C CYS A 71 5.26 -7.11 14.81
N GLY A 72 6.10 -6.77 13.83
CA GLY A 72 6.19 -5.44 13.23
C GLY A 72 5.16 -5.14 12.14
N GLY A 73 4.26 -6.09 11.80
CA GLY A 73 3.34 -5.93 10.68
C GLY A 73 2.08 -5.10 10.96
N CYS A 74 1.70 -4.93 12.24
CA CYS A 74 0.51 -4.18 12.67
C CYS A 74 0.88 -3.17 13.76
N HIS A 75 0.34 -1.96 13.67
CA HIS A 75 0.71 -0.85 14.55
C HIS A 75 -0.42 -0.40 15.47
N ILE A 76 -1.68 -0.47 14.99
CA ILE A 76 -2.86 0.08 15.65
C ILE A 76 -4.00 -0.92 15.82
N SER A 77 -3.70 -2.24 15.83
CA SER A 77 -4.70 -3.31 16.06
C SER A 77 -5.35 -3.28 17.45
N ASN A 78 -4.82 -2.50 18.35
CA ASN A 78 -5.34 -2.26 19.68
C ASN A 78 -6.33 -1.08 19.75
N LEU A 79 -6.73 -0.52 18.59
CA LEU A 79 -7.82 0.43 18.44
C LEU A 79 -9.02 -0.26 17.79
N LYS A 80 -10.25 0.15 18.14
CA LYS A 80 -11.44 -0.20 17.38
C LYS A 80 -11.28 0.24 15.93
N TYR A 81 -11.85 -0.50 14.99
CA TYR A 81 -11.64 -0.21 13.56
C TYR A 81 -12.08 1.21 13.18
N PHE A 82 -13.20 1.67 13.70
CA PHE A 82 -13.67 3.04 13.50
C PHE A 82 -12.61 4.09 13.92
N ASP A 83 -11.93 3.86 15.06
CA ASP A 83 -10.89 4.77 15.57
C ASP A 83 -9.61 4.69 14.73
N GLN A 84 -9.30 3.51 14.15
CA GLN A 84 -8.20 3.38 13.18
C GLN A 84 -8.45 4.24 11.94
N VAL A 85 -9.67 4.22 11.41
CA VAL A 85 -10.07 5.03 10.25
C VAL A 85 -10.06 6.52 10.59
N GLY A 86 -10.59 6.89 11.77
CA GLY A 86 -10.52 8.25 12.30
C GLY A 86 -9.06 8.75 12.38
N PHE A 87 -8.16 7.97 12.97
CA PHE A 87 -6.74 8.28 13.04
C PHE A 87 -6.12 8.53 11.65
N LYS A 88 -6.44 7.71 10.66
CA LYS A 88 -5.93 7.87 9.28
C LYS A 88 -6.45 9.15 8.63
N LYS A 89 -7.73 9.48 8.83
CA LYS A 89 -8.33 10.74 8.38
C LYS A 89 -7.62 11.94 9.01
N ASP A 90 -7.51 11.95 10.34
CA ASP A 90 -6.92 13.06 11.07
C ASP A 90 -5.45 13.28 10.71
N LYS A 91 -4.70 12.19 10.53
CA LYS A 91 -3.32 12.22 10.02
C LYS A 91 -3.22 13.00 8.69
N ILE A 92 -4.13 12.77 7.76
CA ILE A 92 -4.11 13.45 6.46
C ILE A 92 -4.52 14.92 6.61
N VAL A 93 -5.57 15.21 7.38
CA VAL A 93 -6.01 16.58 7.67
C VAL A 93 -4.87 17.40 8.28
N ASP A 94 -4.21 16.86 9.31
CA ASP A 94 -3.09 17.53 9.98
C ASP A 94 -1.91 17.77 9.05
N MET A 95 -1.58 16.81 8.17
CA MET A 95 -0.49 16.96 7.21
C MET A 95 -0.78 18.06 6.19
N PHE A 96 -1.98 18.09 5.60
CA PHE A 96 -2.35 19.12 4.64
C PHE A 96 -2.40 20.51 5.30
N LYS A 97 -2.92 20.60 6.51
CA LYS A 97 -2.91 21.87 7.26
C LYS A 97 -1.51 22.35 7.56
N ARG A 98 -0.65 21.46 8.06
CA ARG A 98 0.70 21.79 8.53
C ARG A 98 1.65 22.17 7.39
N TYR A 99 1.61 21.44 6.28
CA TYR A 99 2.62 21.59 5.21
C TYR A 99 2.14 22.44 4.04
N LEU A 100 0.84 22.45 3.76
CA LEU A 100 0.27 23.20 2.65
C LEU A 100 -0.57 24.40 3.11
N ASN A 101 -0.86 24.50 4.43
CA ASN A 101 -1.79 25.47 5.01
C ASN A 101 -3.20 25.39 4.38
N ILE A 102 -3.64 24.19 4.02
CA ILE A 102 -4.95 23.92 3.42
C ILE A 102 -5.80 23.15 4.43
N ASP A 103 -7.01 23.65 4.69
CA ASP A 103 -8.02 22.90 5.42
C ASP A 103 -8.78 21.99 4.45
N ILE A 104 -8.77 20.69 4.74
CA ILE A 104 -9.46 19.67 3.95
C ILE A 104 -10.45 18.90 4.81
N ASN A 105 -11.51 18.40 4.18
CA ASN A 105 -12.40 17.41 4.79
C ASN A 105 -12.47 16.20 3.85
N PRO A 106 -11.50 15.25 3.95
CA PRO A 106 -11.41 14.16 3.01
C PRO A 106 -12.60 13.21 3.14
N ARG A 107 -13.09 12.72 2.00
CA ARG A 107 -13.96 11.55 1.97
C ARG A 107 -13.16 10.35 2.47
N VAL A 108 -13.79 9.52 3.30
CA VAL A 108 -13.17 8.32 3.86
C VAL A 108 -13.85 7.09 3.27
N ILE A 109 -13.04 6.16 2.80
CA ILE A 109 -13.46 4.87 2.26
C ILE A 109 -12.87 3.77 3.14
N ASP A 110 -13.73 3.13 3.91
CA ASP A 110 -13.37 2.05 4.82
C ASP A 110 -12.93 0.82 4.05
N SER A 111 -12.20 -0.08 4.70
CA SER A 111 -11.93 -1.40 4.16
C SER A 111 -13.16 -2.31 4.28
N GLU A 112 -13.41 -3.10 3.26
CA GLU A 112 -14.45 -4.12 3.29
C GLU A 112 -14.21 -5.18 4.37
N LYS A 113 -12.92 -5.50 4.60
CA LYS A 113 -12.48 -6.44 5.64
C LYS A 113 -11.41 -5.80 6.50
N GLU A 114 -11.49 -5.98 7.79
CA GLU A 114 -10.46 -5.57 8.75
C GLU A 114 -9.29 -6.56 8.81
N PHE A 115 -9.56 -7.84 8.50
CA PHE A 115 -8.64 -8.97 8.48
C PHE A 115 -8.84 -9.76 7.18
N GLU A 116 -7.94 -10.70 6.87
CA GLU A 116 -8.01 -11.56 5.68
C GLU A 116 -8.14 -10.78 4.35
N TYR A 117 -7.63 -9.56 4.33
CA TYR A 117 -7.69 -8.71 3.15
C TYR A 117 -6.46 -8.82 2.24
N ARG A 118 -5.36 -9.35 2.79
CA ARG A 118 -4.04 -9.31 2.17
C ARG A 118 -3.84 -10.47 1.22
N ASN A 119 -3.68 -10.17 -0.07
CA ASN A 119 -3.43 -11.18 -1.09
C ASN A 119 -1.94 -11.53 -1.27
N LYS A 120 -1.02 -10.90 -0.54
CA LYS A 120 0.41 -11.18 -0.63
C LYS A 120 1.08 -11.03 0.72
N ILE A 121 1.88 -12.01 1.12
CA ILE A 121 2.70 -11.97 2.32
C ILE A 121 4.10 -12.46 2.03
N THR A 122 5.07 -11.86 2.71
CA THR A 122 6.48 -12.25 2.63
C THR A 122 6.92 -12.75 4.00
N TYR A 123 7.35 -14.00 4.05
CA TYR A 123 7.94 -14.62 5.22
C TYR A 123 9.46 -14.63 5.10
N GLN A 124 10.13 -14.49 6.22
CA GLN A 124 11.57 -14.77 6.37
C GLN A 124 11.77 -16.21 6.80
N VAL A 125 12.89 -16.79 6.38
CA VAL A 125 13.34 -18.09 6.86
C VAL A 125 14.66 -17.90 7.60
N LYS A 126 14.74 -18.40 8.83
CA LYS A 126 15.95 -18.34 9.65
C LYS A 126 16.13 -19.66 10.40
N ASN A 127 17.29 -20.30 10.23
CA ASN A 127 17.60 -21.60 10.84
C ASN A 127 16.53 -22.69 10.56
N GLY A 128 16.03 -22.75 9.32
CA GLY A 128 15.01 -23.71 8.91
C GLY A 128 13.58 -23.40 9.43
N LYS A 129 13.38 -22.27 10.11
CA LYS A 129 12.08 -21.84 10.61
C LYS A 129 11.53 -20.69 9.79
N ILE A 130 10.20 -20.69 9.54
CA ILE A 130 9.49 -19.66 8.78
C ILE A 130 8.76 -18.72 9.73
N GLY A 131 8.77 -17.41 9.43
CA GLY A 131 8.13 -16.41 10.28
C GLY A 131 8.12 -15.00 9.67
N LEU A 132 7.85 -14.02 10.51
CA LEU A 132 7.88 -12.60 10.20
C LEU A 132 9.01 -11.91 10.98
N VAL A 133 9.01 -10.58 10.99
CA VAL A 133 9.99 -9.79 11.74
C VAL A 133 9.30 -8.78 12.66
N ASP A 134 10.00 -8.39 13.72
CA ASP A 134 9.63 -7.25 14.55
C ASP A 134 10.01 -5.91 13.89
N ILE A 135 9.79 -4.81 14.59
CA ILE A 135 10.13 -3.45 14.12
C ILE A 135 11.65 -3.21 13.98
N ASN A 136 12.49 -4.06 14.58
CA ASN A 136 13.95 -4.00 14.50
C ASN A 136 14.53 -5.05 13.53
N ASN A 137 13.68 -5.70 12.73
CA ASN A 137 14.03 -6.81 11.82
C ASN A 137 14.51 -8.08 12.52
N ASN A 138 14.20 -8.29 13.81
CA ASN A 138 14.43 -9.56 14.47
C ASN A 138 13.37 -10.57 14.02
N PHE A 139 13.80 -11.80 13.76
CA PHE A 139 12.94 -12.90 13.34
C PHE A 139 11.96 -13.32 14.44
N ILE A 140 10.69 -13.53 14.06
CA ILE A 140 9.61 -14.02 14.90
C ILE A 140 8.96 -15.20 14.21
N GLU A 141 9.06 -16.38 14.79
CA GLU A 141 8.33 -17.55 14.31
C GLU A 141 6.83 -17.35 14.58
N ILE A 142 5.99 -17.61 13.57
CA ILE A 142 4.53 -17.47 13.69
C ILE A 142 3.83 -18.71 13.16
N ASP A 143 2.62 -18.99 13.70
CA ASP A 143 1.77 -20.09 13.23
C ASP A 143 0.71 -19.60 12.24
N LYS A 144 0.28 -18.34 12.36
CA LYS A 144 -0.66 -17.72 11.44
C LYS A 144 -0.57 -16.20 11.44
N CYS A 145 -0.99 -15.59 10.34
CA CYS A 145 -1.21 -14.15 10.22
C CYS A 145 -2.69 -13.87 9.96
N LEU A 146 -3.33 -13.03 10.76
CA LEU A 146 -4.75 -12.70 10.59
C LEU A 146 -5.04 -11.79 9.39
N LEU A 147 -4.01 -11.16 8.80
CA LEU A 147 -4.19 -10.30 7.64
C LEU A 147 -4.36 -11.06 6.32
N VAL A 148 -3.94 -12.33 6.28
CA VAL A 148 -4.09 -13.21 5.11
C VAL A 148 -5.17 -14.25 5.35
N SER A 149 -5.67 -14.84 4.26
CA SER A 149 -6.74 -15.85 4.30
C SER A 149 -6.31 -17.14 4.99
N ASP A 150 -7.29 -17.95 5.35
CA ASP A 150 -7.05 -19.30 5.86
C ASP A 150 -6.33 -20.19 4.85
N ARG A 151 -6.52 -19.97 3.52
CA ARG A 151 -5.80 -20.71 2.48
C ARG A 151 -4.29 -20.44 2.56
N VAL A 152 -3.88 -19.19 2.72
CA VAL A 152 -2.47 -18.81 2.91
C VAL A 152 -1.92 -19.37 4.22
N ASN A 153 -2.69 -19.31 5.31
CA ASN A 153 -2.29 -19.88 6.61
C ASN A 153 -2.16 -21.41 6.57
N LYS A 154 -2.98 -22.11 5.80
CA LYS A 154 -2.85 -23.56 5.58
C LYS A 154 -1.54 -23.90 4.87
N LEU A 155 -1.20 -23.16 3.78
CA LEU A 155 0.08 -23.35 3.10
C LEU A 155 1.26 -23.03 4.03
N LEU A 156 1.17 -22.02 4.89
CA LEU A 156 2.18 -21.77 5.93
C LEU A 156 2.38 -23.00 6.83
N GLY A 157 1.28 -23.65 7.24
CA GLY A 157 1.34 -24.89 8.03
C GLY A 157 2.00 -26.05 7.31
N VAL A 158 1.78 -26.22 5.99
CA VAL A 158 2.48 -27.21 5.17
C VAL A 158 3.98 -26.89 5.09
N LEU A 159 4.33 -25.63 4.79
CA LEU A 159 5.72 -25.18 4.68
C LEU A 159 6.52 -25.37 5.97
N LYS A 160 5.90 -25.31 7.14
CA LYS A 160 6.57 -25.56 8.43
C LYS A 160 7.04 -27.02 8.60
N ASN A 161 6.50 -27.95 7.83
CA ASN A 161 6.89 -29.35 7.85
C ASN A 161 7.92 -29.71 6.77
N GLU A 162 8.29 -28.76 5.93
CA GLU A 162 9.31 -28.94 4.88
C GLU A 162 10.72 -28.57 5.36
N ASP A 163 11.74 -29.09 4.70
CA ASP A 163 13.12 -28.67 4.94
C ASP A 163 13.40 -27.29 4.34
N LEU A 164 13.38 -26.27 5.19
CA LEU A 164 13.62 -24.88 4.83
C LEU A 164 15.09 -24.45 5.06
N SER A 165 16.00 -25.36 5.36
CA SER A 165 17.38 -25.04 5.77
C SER A 165 18.17 -24.22 4.76
N LYS A 166 17.86 -24.35 3.47
CA LYS A 166 18.49 -23.62 2.36
C LYS A 166 17.63 -22.47 1.80
N ALA A 167 16.42 -22.25 2.31
CA ALA A 167 15.59 -21.11 1.97
C ALA A 167 15.90 -19.91 2.88
N THR A 168 15.72 -18.71 2.37
CA THR A 168 15.90 -17.45 3.13
C THR A 168 14.64 -16.60 3.17
N LYS A 169 13.82 -16.69 2.13
CA LYS A 169 12.59 -15.91 1.99
C LYS A 169 11.53 -16.70 1.22
N ILE A 170 10.30 -16.62 1.66
CA ILE A 170 9.14 -17.22 1.01
C ILE A 170 8.07 -16.15 0.83
N VAL A 171 7.57 -16.01 -0.40
CA VAL A 171 6.45 -15.13 -0.72
C VAL A 171 5.27 -15.98 -1.14
N ILE A 172 4.13 -15.79 -0.50
CA ILE A 172 2.87 -16.39 -0.92
C ILE A 172 1.98 -15.28 -1.47
N ARG A 173 1.47 -15.48 -2.67
CA ARG A 173 0.45 -14.62 -3.27
C ARG A 173 -0.83 -15.42 -3.48
N GLU A 174 -1.92 -14.90 -2.96
CA GLU A 174 -3.25 -15.45 -3.20
C GLU A 174 -3.87 -14.82 -4.44
N CYS A 175 -4.31 -15.67 -5.33
CA CYS A 175 -5.10 -15.36 -6.52
C CYS A 175 -6.52 -15.87 -6.32
N ASN A 176 -7.47 -15.43 -7.13
CA ASN A 176 -8.85 -15.91 -7.04
C ASN A 176 -8.95 -17.42 -7.26
N ASN A 177 -8.10 -17.97 -8.13
CA ASN A 177 -8.09 -19.40 -8.47
C ASN A 177 -7.10 -20.24 -7.63
N GLY A 178 -6.20 -19.65 -6.82
CA GLY A 178 -5.27 -20.44 -6.00
C GLY A 178 -4.09 -19.62 -5.46
N LEU A 179 -2.98 -20.27 -5.18
CA LEU A 179 -1.79 -19.67 -4.59
C LEU A 179 -0.60 -19.72 -5.55
N ILE A 180 0.20 -18.66 -5.53
CA ILE A 180 1.54 -18.63 -6.16
C ILE A 180 2.57 -18.58 -5.03
N LEU A 181 3.55 -19.48 -5.12
CA LEU A 181 4.64 -19.59 -4.16
C LEU A 181 5.97 -19.16 -4.80
N SER A 182 6.68 -18.24 -4.18
CA SER A 182 8.00 -17.80 -4.63
C SER A 182 9.02 -17.95 -3.51
N ILE A 183 10.09 -18.66 -3.78
CA ILE A 183 11.13 -19.05 -2.82
C ILE A 183 12.45 -18.42 -3.24
N THR A 184 13.14 -17.80 -2.28
CA THR A 184 14.53 -17.38 -2.43
C THR A 184 15.40 -18.37 -1.67
N GLY A 185 16.38 -18.97 -2.34
CA GLY A 185 17.19 -20.06 -1.83
C GLY A 185 16.90 -21.35 -2.57
N ASP A 186 16.92 -22.48 -1.88
CA ASP A 186 16.66 -23.81 -2.45
C ASP A 186 15.80 -24.63 -1.48
N MET A 187 14.87 -25.43 -2.02
CA MET A 187 14.11 -26.45 -1.28
C MET A 187 13.45 -27.43 -2.25
N ASN A 188 13.12 -28.62 -1.74
CA ASN A 188 12.25 -29.54 -2.46
C ASN A 188 10.80 -29.03 -2.46
N VAL A 189 10.14 -29.05 -3.59
CA VAL A 189 8.77 -28.53 -3.76
C VAL A 189 7.76 -29.61 -4.16
N ASP A 190 8.15 -30.89 -4.21
CA ASP A 190 7.31 -31.98 -4.69
C ASP A 190 5.99 -32.10 -3.89
N ASN A 191 6.03 -31.87 -2.59
CA ASN A 191 4.85 -31.90 -1.72
C ASN A 191 3.96 -30.65 -1.84
N LEU A 192 4.43 -29.60 -2.55
CA LEU A 192 3.75 -28.30 -2.65
C LEU A 192 2.99 -28.12 -3.96
N VAL A 193 3.20 -29.03 -4.94
CA VAL A 193 2.57 -28.93 -6.27
C VAL A 193 1.04 -28.98 -6.24
N ASN A 194 0.47 -29.67 -5.25
CA ASN A 194 -0.99 -29.75 -5.08
C ASN A 194 -1.59 -28.54 -4.34
N GLU A 195 -0.75 -27.73 -3.71
CA GLU A 195 -1.16 -26.58 -2.92
C GLU A 195 -1.07 -25.26 -3.73
N CYS A 196 -0.36 -25.26 -4.85
CA CYS A 196 -0.02 -24.05 -5.59
C CYS A 196 -0.38 -24.15 -7.08
N LEU A 197 -0.77 -23.00 -7.67
CA LEU A 197 -0.92 -22.85 -9.11
C LEU A 197 0.46 -22.80 -9.79
N GLU A 198 1.35 -22.04 -9.21
CA GLU A 198 2.71 -21.83 -9.71
C GLU A 198 3.70 -21.80 -8.55
N ILE A 199 4.90 -22.36 -8.78
CA ILE A 199 6.01 -22.32 -7.84
C ILE A 199 7.25 -21.77 -8.55
N TYR A 200 7.86 -20.77 -7.94
CA TYR A 200 9.10 -20.13 -8.40
C TYR A 200 10.22 -20.34 -7.38
N ILE A 201 11.42 -20.66 -7.87
CA ILE A 201 12.65 -20.68 -7.05
C ILE A 201 13.64 -19.71 -7.69
N ASN A 202 14.07 -18.70 -6.94
CA ASN A 202 14.96 -17.63 -7.39
C ASN A 202 14.46 -16.94 -8.68
N GLY A 203 13.14 -16.74 -8.79
CA GLY A 203 12.49 -16.13 -9.96
C GLY A 203 12.38 -17.04 -11.18
N VAL A 204 12.79 -18.31 -11.09
CA VAL A 204 12.63 -19.31 -12.15
C VAL A 204 11.40 -20.15 -11.83
N LYS A 205 10.45 -20.23 -12.78
CA LYS A 205 9.25 -21.07 -12.64
C LYS A 205 9.66 -22.55 -12.65
N LYS A 206 9.39 -23.26 -11.56
CA LYS A 206 9.66 -24.70 -11.39
C LYS A 206 8.44 -25.57 -11.61
N TYR A 207 7.26 -25.04 -11.29
CA TYR A 207 6.00 -25.73 -11.47
C TYR A 207 4.93 -24.74 -11.93
N SER A 208 4.00 -25.22 -12.77
CA SER A 208 2.83 -24.47 -13.19
C SER A 208 1.72 -25.46 -13.55
N LEU A 209 0.62 -25.38 -12.81
CA LEU A 209 -0.64 -26.02 -13.15
C LEU A 209 -1.43 -25.12 -14.11
N GLU A 210 -1.64 -23.88 -13.68
CA GLU A 210 -2.28 -22.82 -14.45
C GLU A 210 -1.78 -21.45 -13.97
N GLU A 211 -2.06 -20.39 -14.74
CA GLU A 211 -1.71 -19.02 -14.37
C GLU A 211 -2.60 -18.50 -13.22
N GLY A 212 -2.00 -17.71 -12.32
CA GLY A 212 -2.74 -17.02 -11.24
C GLY A 212 -3.43 -15.76 -11.72
N TYR A 213 -4.69 -15.56 -11.32
CA TYR A 213 -5.50 -14.41 -11.71
C TYR A 213 -6.14 -13.71 -10.51
N LEU A 214 -6.17 -12.37 -10.59
CA LEU A 214 -7.00 -11.52 -9.74
C LEU A 214 -8.10 -10.85 -10.57
N TYR A 215 -9.23 -10.59 -9.94
CA TYR A 215 -10.33 -9.88 -10.58
C TYR A 215 -10.57 -8.55 -9.88
N ILE A 216 -10.77 -7.50 -10.67
CA ILE A 216 -11.28 -6.21 -10.20
C ILE A 216 -12.54 -5.93 -11.02
N ASP A 217 -13.69 -6.01 -10.36
CA ASP A 217 -14.97 -6.02 -11.05
C ASP A 217 -14.99 -7.14 -12.11
N ASN A 218 -15.31 -6.83 -13.38
CA ASN A 218 -15.35 -7.79 -14.48
C ASN A 218 -13.98 -8.01 -15.16
N LEU A 219 -12.94 -7.29 -14.75
CA LEU A 219 -11.64 -7.35 -15.40
C LEU A 219 -10.75 -8.41 -14.73
N LYS A 220 -10.17 -9.26 -15.56
CA LYS A 220 -9.27 -10.33 -15.19
C LYS A 220 -7.82 -9.86 -15.35
N TYR A 221 -6.99 -10.03 -14.32
CA TYR A 221 -5.59 -9.65 -14.35
C TYR A 221 -4.71 -10.85 -14.03
N ARG A 222 -3.81 -11.20 -14.93
CA ARG A 222 -2.73 -12.12 -14.63
C ARG A 222 -1.76 -11.46 -13.67
N VAL A 223 -1.35 -12.19 -12.65
CA VAL A 223 -0.33 -11.75 -11.71
C VAL A 223 0.80 -12.76 -11.70
N SER A 224 2.03 -12.29 -11.94
CA SER A 224 3.25 -13.09 -11.84
C SER A 224 3.94 -12.89 -10.49
N ASP A 225 5.01 -13.64 -10.21
CA ASP A 225 5.78 -13.53 -8.97
C ASP A 225 6.38 -12.12 -8.77
N LYS A 226 6.78 -11.46 -9.86
CA LYS A 226 7.42 -10.14 -9.87
C LYS A 226 6.44 -8.97 -10.00
N SER A 227 5.21 -9.21 -10.46
CA SER A 227 4.23 -8.15 -10.67
C SER A 227 3.87 -7.46 -9.37
N PHE A 228 3.86 -6.12 -9.37
CA PHE A 228 3.17 -5.36 -8.33
C PHE A 228 1.66 -5.42 -8.58
N PHE A 229 0.91 -5.61 -7.54
CA PHE A 229 -0.54 -5.51 -7.51
C PHE A 229 -0.97 -5.08 -6.12
N GLN A 230 -2.02 -4.28 -6.02
CA GLN A 230 -2.54 -3.81 -4.72
C GLN A 230 -2.92 -5.00 -3.83
N ILE A 231 -2.56 -4.92 -2.55
CA ILE A 231 -2.63 -6.09 -1.64
C ILE A 231 -4.00 -6.33 -1.00
N ASN A 232 -4.86 -5.33 -0.95
CA ASN A 232 -6.21 -5.44 -0.40
C ASN A 232 -7.22 -5.60 -1.54
N THR A 233 -7.46 -6.84 -1.95
CA THR A 233 -8.29 -7.16 -3.12
C THR A 233 -9.70 -6.59 -2.99
N GLY A 234 -10.32 -6.64 -1.80
CA GLY A 234 -11.67 -6.10 -1.57
C GLY A 234 -11.78 -4.59 -1.77
N ASN A 235 -10.70 -3.85 -1.52
CA ASN A 235 -10.71 -2.38 -1.62
C ASN A 235 -10.13 -1.83 -2.93
N ILE A 236 -9.54 -2.66 -3.80
CA ILE A 236 -8.98 -2.17 -5.07
C ILE A 236 -10.05 -1.49 -5.91
N LYS A 237 -11.23 -2.13 -6.04
CA LYS A 237 -12.34 -1.54 -6.79
C LYS A 237 -12.75 -0.17 -6.23
N ARG A 238 -12.86 -0.04 -4.91
CA ARG A 238 -13.23 1.21 -4.24
C ARG A 238 -12.20 2.31 -4.47
N LEU A 239 -10.91 1.96 -4.45
CA LEU A 239 -9.82 2.88 -4.79
C LEU A 239 -9.94 3.36 -6.24
N TYR A 240 -10.22 2.46 -7.18
CA TYR A 240 -10.35 2.80 -8.60
C TYR A 240 -11.66 3.52 -8.91
N ASP A 241 -12.74 3.25 -8.18
CA ASP A 241 -13.97 4.02 -8.25
C ASP A 241 -13.76 5.50 -7.86
N GLU A 242 -12.87 5.77 -6.87
CA GLU A 242 -12.50 7.15 -6.53
C GLU A 242 -11.69 7.82 -7.64
N ILE A 243 -10.82 7.09 -8.35
CA ILE A 243 -10.14 7.61 -9.54
C ILE A 243 -11.17 7.99 -10.63
N VAL A 244 -12.15 7.11 -10.87
CA VAL A 244 -13.23 7.37 -11.84
C VAL A 244 -14.08 8.56 -11.40
N ARG A 245 -14.45 8.64 -10.14
CA ARG A 245 -15.22 9.77 -9.57
C ARG A 245 -14.49 11.09 -9.77
N TYR A 246 -13.18 11.15 -9.47
CA TYR A 246 -12.38 12.36 -9.68
C TYR A 246 -12.11 12.66 -11.15
N GLY A 247 -12.03 11.62 -11.97
CA GLY A 247 -11.94 11.74 -13.42
C GLY A 247 -13.10 12.55 -13.98
N ASN A 248 -14.32 12.24 -13.50
CA ASN A 248 -15.58 12.78 -14.05
C ASN A 248 -15.59 12.66 -15.57
N PHE A 249 -15.31 11.44 -16.04
CA PHE A 249 -15.10 11.14 -17.45
C PHE A 249 -16.39 11.24 -18.25
N THR A 250 -16.29 11.77 -19.47
CA THR A 250 -17.38 11.92 -20.44
C THR A 250 -17.30 10.94 -21.61
N GLY A 251 -16.21 10.14 -21.67
CA GLY A 251 -15.91 9.23 -22.78
C GLY A 251 -15.04 9.86 -23.88
N SER A 252 -14.73 11.15 -23.78
CA SER A 252 -13.93 11.86 -24.79
C SER A 252 -12.47 12.08 -24.41
N GLU A 253 -12.09 11.86 -23.16
CA GLU A 253 -10.79 12.16 -22.62
C GLU A 253 -9.73 11.17 -23.10
N ARG A 254 -8.52 11.71 -23.30
CA ARG A 254 -7.27 10.96 -23.45
C ARG A 254 -6.56 10.98 -22.11
N VAL A 255 -6.43 9.82 -21.50
CA VAL A 255 -5.80 9.65 -20.18
C VAL A 255 -4.37 9.14 -20.34
N ILE A 256 -3.48 9.67 -19.53
CA ILE A 256 -2.11 9.18 -19.38
C ILE A 256 -2.01 8.59 -17.97
N ASP A 257 -1.51 7.37 -17.84
CA ASP A 257 -1.29 6.67 -16.57
C ASP A 257 0.21 6.43 -16.38
N LEU A 258 0.83 7.21 -15.50
CA LEU A 258 2.25 7.08 -15.17
C LEU A 258 2.45 6.10 -14.03
N TYR A 259 3.51 5.30 -14.14
CA TYR A 259 3.79 4.18 -13.23
C TYR A 259 2.69 3.11 -13.30
N CYS A 260 2.20 2.82 -14.50
CA CYS A 260 0.98 2.00 -14.69
C CYS A 260 1.14 0.53 -14.28
N GLY A 261 2.35 0.04 -13.98
CA GLY A 261 2.61 -1.34 -13.59
C GLY A 261 2.05 -2.34 -14.60
N VAL A 262 1.24 -3.28 -14.12
CA VAL A 262 0.55 -4.30 -14.95
C VAL A 262 -0.71 -3.77 -15.65
N GLY A 263 -0.89 -2.44 -15.68
CA GLY A 263 -2.00 -1.76 -16.35
C GLY A 263 -3.32 -1.80 -15.57
N SER A 264 -3.30 -2.04 -14.27
CA SER A 264 -4.54 -2.26 -13.51
C SER A 264 -5.44 -1.02 -13.47
N ILE A 265 -4.90 0.18 -13.22
CA ILE A 265 -5.65 1.44 -13.28
C ILE A 265 -6.00 1.77 -14.74
N SER A 266 -5.02 1.69 -15.64
CA SER A 266 -5.22 1.96 -17.08
C SER A 266 -6.40 1.19 -17.66
N LEU A 267 -6.44 -0.14 -17.44
CA LEU A 267 -7.51 -1.00 -17.99
C LEU A 267 -8.84 -0.78 -17.27
N TYR A 268 -8.82 -0.43 -15.98
CA TYR A 268 -10.05 -0.09 -15.26
C TYR A 268 -10.68 1.18 -15.80
N VAL A 269 -9.87 2.22 -16.03
CA VAL A 269 -10.31 3.54 -16.50
C VAL A 269 -10.67 3.53 -17.98
N SER A 270 -10.08 2.64 -18.80
CA SER A 270 -10.33 2.56 -20.25
C SER A 270 -11.81 2.42 -20.62
N ARG A 271 -12.62 1.88 -19.72
CA ARG A 271 -14.08 1.72 -19.88
C ARG A 271 -14.86 3.04 -19.92
N TYR A 272 -14.24 4.14 -19.46
CA TYR A 272 -14.90 5.44 -19.27
C TYR A 272 -14.33 6.55 -20.14
N VAL A 273 -13.29 6.28 -20.93
CA VAL A 273 -12.53 7.30 -21.65
C VAL A 273 -12.30 6.92 -23.11
N LYS A 274 -11.93 7.88 -23.94
CA LYS A 274 -11.59 7.66 -25.35
C LYS A 274 -10.37 6.75 -25.50
N SER A 275 -9.30 7.02 -24.74
CA SER A 275 -8.07 6.24 -24.79
C SER A 275 -7.26 6.40 -23.52
N VAL A 276 -6.44 5.38 -23.23
CA VAL A 276 -5.45 5.39 -22.14
C VAL A 276 -4.07 5.07 -22.69
N LEU A 277 -3.08 5.83 -22.27
CA LEU A 277 -1.65 5.55 -22.48
C LEU A 277 -0.98 5.27 -21.14
N GLY A 278 -0.63 4.01 -20.90
CA GLY A 278 0.13 3.59 -19.71
C GLY A 278 1.65 3.65 -19.96
N ILE A 279 2.39 4.17 -18.99
CA ILE A 279 3.85 4.30 -19.05
C ILE A 279 4.45 3.64 -17.79
N GLU A 280 5.39 2.72 -18.00
CA GLU A 280 6.06 1.96 -16.94
C GLU A 280 7.49 1.63 -17.37
N ILE A 281 8.44 1.67 -16.44
CA ILE A 281 9.84 1.40 -16.72
C ILE A 281 10.16 -0.10 -16.76
N VAL A 282 9.38 -0.91 -16.04
CA VAL A 282 9.61 -2.36 -15.90
C VAL A 282 9.00 -3.10 -17.09
N LYS A 283 9.86 -3.69 -17.94
CA LYS A 283 9.45 -4.39 -19.16
C LYS A 283 8.50 -5.55 -18.89
N GLU A 284 8.73 -6.32 -17.83
CA GLU A 284 7.88 -7.44 -17.44
C GLU A 284 6.46 -6.98 -17.08
N ALA A 285 6.33 -5.84 -16.38
CA ALA A 285 5.04 -5.26 -16.05
C ALA A 285 4.28 -4.81 -17.31
N ILE A 286 4.97 -4.21 -18.30
CA ILE A 286 4.37 -3.86 -19.60
C ILE A 286 3.94 -5.11 -20.39
N ASN A 287 4.70 -6.20 -20.32
CA ASN A 287 4.28 -7.48 -20.92
C ASN A 287 2.99 -7.98 -20.27
N ASP A 288 2.89 -7.93 -18.93
CA ASP A 288 1.68 -8.29 -18.21
C ASP A 288 0.53 -7.33 -18.53
N ALA A 289 0.76 -6.01 -18.65
CA ALA A 289 -0.25 -5.04 -19.03
C ALA A 289 -0.85 -5.32 -20.43
N ASN A 290 0.00 -5.62 -21.41
CA ASN A 290 -0.43 -5.98 -22.75
C ASN A 290 -1.19 -7.32 -22.79
N TYR A 291 -0.76 -8.30 -21.98
CA TYR A 291 -1.47 -9.56 -21.82
C TYR A 291 -2.85 -9.31 -21.17
N ASN A 292 -2.90 -8.54 -20.08
CA ASN A 292 -4.13 -8.19 -19.38
C ASN A 292 -5.11 -7.42 -20.30
N LYS A 293 -4.62 -6.49 -21.11
CA LYS A 293 -5.37 -5.84 -22.16
C LYS A 293 -6.05 -6.85 -23.08
N LYS A 294 -5.26 -7.82 -23.59
CA LYS A 294 -5.73 -8.83 -24.55
C LYS A 294 -6.81 -9.74 -23.97
N ILE A 295 -6.63 -10.26 -22.75
CA ILE A 295 -7.58 -11.20 -22.14
C ILE A 295 -8.90 -10.53 -21.74
N ASN A 296 -8.92 -9.20 -21.63
CA ASN A 296 -10.14 -8.40 -21.35
C ASN A 296 -10.75 -7.77 -22.62
N ASN A 297 -10.22 -8.04 -23.83
CA ASN A 297 -10.70 -7.49 -25.10
C ASN A 297 -10.78 -5.94 -25.08
N ILE A 298 -9.78 -5.27 -24.50
CA ILE A 298 -9.70 -3.81 -24.43
C ILE A 298 -8.84 -3.31 -25.60
N ASP A 299 -9.38 -2.43 -26.44
CA ASP A 299 -8.69 -1.92 -27.63
C ASP A 299 -8.13 -0.50 -27.45
N ASN A 300 -8.75 0.30 -26.60
CA ASN A 300 -8.43 1.73 -26.41
C ASN A 300 -7.36 2.01 -25.34
N ALA A 301 -6.64 1.00 -24.85
CA ALA A 301 -5.48 1.16 -23.99
C ALA A 301 -4.19 0.82 -24.76
N SER A 302 -3.10 1.54 -24.52
CA SER A 302 -1.77 1.26 -25.05
C SER A 302 -0.72 1.43 -23.96
N PHE A 303 0.38 0.69 -24.07
CA PHE A 303 1.41 0.65 -23.03
C PHE A 303 2.80 0.86 -23.63
N ILE A 304 3.63 1.69 -22.99
CA ILE A 304 5.00 2.00 -23.39
C ILE A 304 5.95 1.66 -22.24
N CYS A 305 6.98 0.84 -22.56
CA CYS A 305 8.07 0.58 -21.62
C CYS A 305 9.10 1.71 -21.72
N SER A 306 9.07 2.64 -20.80
CA SER A 306 10.02 3.75 -20.73
C SER A 306 10.08 4.38 -19.36
N ASP A 307 11.19 5.06 -19.11
CA ASP A 307 11.28 6.03 -18.02
C ASP A 307 10.30 7.19 -18.27
N VAL A 308 9.51 7.50 -17.27
CA VAL A 308 8.50 8.58 -17.30
C VAL A 308 9.16 9.89 -17.72
N SER A 309 10.34 10.21 -17.17
CA SER A 309 11.07 11.44 -17.47
C SER A 309 11.45 11.61 -18.93
N LYS A 310 11.66 10.51 -19.67
CA LYS A 310 12.09 10.54 -21.08
C LYS A 310 10.95 10.71 -22.10
N ILE A 311 9.73 10.35 -21.68
CA ILE A 311 8.57 10.39 -22.61
C ILE A 311 7.86 11.72 -22.53
N ILE A 312 7.73 12.27 -21.33
CA ILE A 312 6.96 13.50 -21.11
C ILE A 312 7.62 14.70 -21.81
N ASP A 313 8.94 14.69 -22.00
CA ASP A 313 9.67 15.70 -22.82
C ASP A 313 9.19 15.77 -24.29
N LYS A 314 8.46 14.75 -24.78
CA LYS A 314 8.01 14.65 -26.19
C LYS A 314 6.58 15.14 -26.44
N ASN A 315 6.07 16.11 -25.66
CA ASN A 315 4.71 16.66 -25.77
C ASN A 315 3.63 15.57 -25.64
N ILE A 316 3.52 14.98 -24.46
CA ILE A 316 2.45 14.06 -24.16
C ILE A 316 1.12 14.82 -24.24
N ASP A 317 0.31 14.45 -25.23
CA ASP A 317 -0.99 15.01 -25.49
C ASP A 317 -2.07 14.21 -24.75
N GLY A 318 -2.56 14.72 -23.63
CA GLY A 318 -3.58 14.12 -22.79
C GLY A 318 -4.42 15.17 -22.07
N ASP A 319 -5.63 14.81 -21.75
CA ASP A 319 -6.55 15.68 -21.02
C ASP A 319 -6.41 15.53 -19.51
N ILE A 320 -6.20 14.27 -19.06
CA ILE A 320 -6.07 13.89 -17.64
C ILE A 320 -4.85 13.01 -17.45
N LEU A 321 -4.12 13.31 -16.39
CA LEU A 321 -2.98 12.52 -15.93
C LEU A 321 -3.38 11.75 -14.67
N ILE A 322 -3.11 10.45 -14.64
CA ILE A 322 -3.17 9.63 -13.44
C ILE A 322 -1.74 9.28 -13.05
N VAL A 323 -1.41 9.38 -11.77
CA VAL A 323 -0.10 9.00 -11.24
C VAL A 323 -0.27 8.16 -9.98
N ASP A 324 0.36 6.98 -9.93
CA ASP A 324 0.48 6.11 -8.76
C ASP A 324 1.96 5.79 -8.52
N PRO A 325 2.75 6.79 -8.07
CA PRO A 325 4.19 6.64 -7.95
C PRO A 325 4.58 5.75 -6.76
N PRO A 326 5.82 5.23 -6.71
CA PRO A 326 6.34 4.53 -5.55
C PRO A 326 6.37 5.44 -4.31
N ARG A 327 6.63 4.88 -3.12
CA ARG A 327 6.67 5.62 -1.83
C ARG A 327 7.52 6.88 -1.83
N ALA A 328 8.55 6.96 -2.69
CA ALA A 328 9.37 8.16 -2.84
C ALA A 328 8.64 9.34 -3.49
N GLY A 329 7.44 9.13 -4.03
CA GLY A 329 6.69 10.12 -4.81
C GLY A 329 7.30 10.37 -6.17
N LEU A 330 6.90 11.48 -6.79
CA LEU A 330 7.46 11.94 -8.07
C LEU A 330 8.88 12.48 -7.86
N ASP A 331 9.80 12.17 -8.77
CA ASP A 331 11.10 12.83 -8.81
C ASP A 331 10.96 14.28 -9.29
N LYS A 332 12.01 15.08 -9.04
CA LYS A 332 12.00 16.52 -9.35
C LYS A 332 11.75 16.79 -10.83
N HIS A 333 12.41 16.05 -11.70
CA HIS A 333 12.31 16.25 -13.16
C HIS A 333 10.89 15.94 -13.65
N THR A 334 10.28 14.84 -13.17
CA THR A 334 8.88 14.50 -13.48
C THR A 334 7.92 15.60 -13.02
N ARG A 335 8.09 16.19 -11.82
CA ARG A 335 7.24 17.32 -11.35
C ARG A 335 7.39 18.56 -12.24
N GLU A 336 8.63 18.93 -12.63
CA GLU A 336 8.90 20.04 -13.54
C GLU A 336 8.21 19.87 -14.88
N ILE A 337 8.26 18.65 -15.45
CA ILE A 337 7.63 18.34 -16.71
C ILE A 337 6.10 18.39 -16.60
N ILE A 338 5.51 17.79 -15.56
CA ILE A 338 4.06 17.85 -15.32
C ILE A 338 3.59 19.30 -15.20
N ASN A 339 4.34 20.16 -14.50
CA ASN A 339 4.02 21.58 -14.42
C ASN A 339 4.01 22.27 -15.79
N ASN A 340 4.89 21.87 -16.70
CA ASN A 340 4.99 22.48 -18.01
C ASN A 340 4.06 21.82 -19.06
N ALA A 341 3.56 20.62 -18.81
CA ALA A 341 2.63 19.92 -19.69
C ALA A 341 1.27 20.64 -19.77
N ASN A 342 0.56 20.49 -20.89
CA ASN A 342 -0.80 21.05 -21.07
C ASN A 342 -1.89 20.08 -20.56
N ILE A 343 -1.71 19.56 -19.34
CA ILE A 343 -2.65 18.67 -18.68
C ILE A 343 -3.62 19.48 -17.85
N LYS A 344 -4.92 19.25 -18.02
CA LYS A 344 -5.99 20.01 -17.32
C LYS A 344 -6.20 19.53 -15.89
N LYS A 345 -6.05 18.22 -15.65
CA LYS A 345 -6.39 17.56 -14.39
C LYS A 345 -5.36 16.47 -14.07
N ILE A 346 -4.96 16.37 -12.81
CA ILE A 346 -4.13 15.28 -12.30
C ILE A 346 -4.94 14.54 -11.24
N ILE A 347 -4.96 13.21 -11.31
CA ILE A 347 -5.45 12.32 -10.27
C ILE A 347 -4.22 11.63 -9.68
N TYR A 348 -3.92 11.94 -8.41
CA TYR A 348 -2.73 11.46 -7.72
C TYR A 348 -3.14 10.40 -6.69
N VAL A 349 -2.71 9.17 -6.89
CA VAL A 349 -2.82 8.07 -5.93
C VAL A 349 -1.51 8.02 -5.13
N SER A 350 -1.57 7.88 -3.81
CA SER A 350 -0.37 7.88 -2.96
C SER A 350 -0.54 7.03 -1.72
N CYS A 351 0.41 6.16 -1.48
CA CYS A 351 0.54 5.39 -0.22
C CYS A 351 1.41 6.10 0.83
N ASP A 352 2.01 7.26 0.52
CA ASP A 352 2.82 8.05 1.44
C ASP A 352 2.36 9.51 1.47
N PRO A 353 1.65 9.94 2.53
CA PRO A 353 1.12 11.30 2.61
C PRO A 353 2.19 12.40 2.68
N MET A 354 3.41 12.10 3.16
CA MET A 354 4.48 13.08 3.24
C MET A 354 5.01 13.44 1.84
N THR A 355 5.20 12.43 1.00
CA THR A 355 5.60 12.65 -0.39
C THR A 355 4.48 13.28 -1.20
N LEU A 356 3.21 12.92 -0.92
CA LEU A 356 2.06 13.54 -1.55
C LEU A 356 2.00 15.06 -1.31
N VAL A 357 2.11 15.52 -0.05
CA VAL A 357 2.05 16.96 0.25
C VAL A 357 3.25 17.71 -0.34
N ARG A 358 4.46 17.11 -0.34
CA ARG A 358 5.64 17.66 -1.02
C ARG A 358 5.37 17.84 -2.53
N ASP A 359 4.86 16.82 -3.17
CA ASP A 359 4.65 16.84 -4.62
C ASP A 359 3.54 17.83 -5.00
N ILE A 360 2.45 17.91 -4.21
CA ILE A 360 1.40 18.91 -4.40
C ILE A 360 1.96 20.34 -4.26
N GLN A 361 2.85 20.57 -3.30
CA GLN A 361 3.48 21.87 -3.10
C GLN A 361 4.33 22.31 -4.29
N GLU A 362 5.03 21.35 -4.91
CA GLU A 362 5.92 21.61 -6.06
C GLU A 362 5.17 21.61 -7.41
N LEU A 363 3.94 21.06 -7.47
CA LEU A 363 3.04 21.18 -8.62
C LEU A 363 2.31 22.54 -8.60
N ASP A 364 3.05 23.62 -8.60
CA ASP A 364 2.60 25.00 -8.32
C ASP A 364 1.60 25.54 -9.35
N LYS A 365 1.57 24.99 -10.58
CA LYS A 365 0.58 25.32 -11.62
C LYS A 365 -0.78 24.64 -11.42
N TYR A 366 -0.90 23.81 -10.39
CA TYR A 366 -2.14 23.12 -10.07
C TYR A 366 -2.65 23.57 -8.70
N LYS A 367 -3.94 23.44 -8.49
CA LYS A 367 -4.60 23.59 -7.19
C LYS A 367 -5.23 22.27 -6.78
N LEU A 368 -5.11 21.92 -5.52
CA LEU A 368 -5.86 20.82 -4.93
C LEU A 368 -7.35 21.15 -4.96
N VAL A 369 -8.18 20.20 -5.37
CA VAL A 369 -9.65 20.33 -5.38
C VAL A 369 -10.25 19.47 -4.27
N GLU A 370 -9.88 18.21 -4.19
CA GLU A 370 -10.44 17.25 -3.24
C GLU A 370 -9.43 16.13 -2.94
N VAL A 371 -9.59 15.51 -1.77
CA VAL A 371 -8.81 14.35 -1.31
C VAL A 371 -9.76 13.29 -0.77
N SER A 372 -9.52 12.03 -1.11
CA SER A 372 -10.10 10.86 -0.45
C SER A 372 -9.03 10.07 0.29
N VAL A 373 -9.41 9.52 1.43
CA VAL A 373 -8.62 8.59 2.26
C VAL A 373 -9.22 7.20 2.06
N VAL A 374 -8.43 6.26 1.59
CA VAL A 374 -8.86 4.87 1.38
C VAL A 374 -8.08 3.96 2.32
N ASP A 375 -8.81 3.19 3.14
CA ASP A 375 -8.16 2.23 4.03
C ASP A 375 -7.81 0.94 3.29
N MET A 376 -6.65 0.97 2.61
CA MET A 376 -6.07 -0.20 1.96
C MET A 376 -5.33 -1.12 2.93
N PHE A 377 -5.04 -0.65 4.15
CA PHE A 377 -4.15 -1.32 5.10
C PHE A 377 -4.70 -1.34 6.53
N PRO A 378 -5.88 -1.93 6.79
CA PRO A 378 -6.39 -2.09 8.15
C PRO A 378 -5.35 -2.64 9.13
N GLN A 379 -5.45 -2.29 10.40
CA GLN A 379 -4.55 -2.68 11.50
C GLN A 379 -3.17 -2.01 11.47
N THR A 380 -2.90 -1.20 10.44
CA THR A 380 -1.64 -0.46 10.29
C THR A 380 -1.88 1.05 10.22
N GLU A 381 -0.85 1.85 10.44
CA GLU A 381 -0.88 3.31 10.28
C GLU A 381 -0.85 3.77 8.82
N HIS A 382 -0.64 2.84 7.88
CA HIS A 382 -0.59 3.17 6.46
C HIS A 382 -1.97 3.59 5.94
N VAL A 383 -1.95 4.51 5.00
CA VAL A 383 -3.14 5.07 4.37
C VAL A 383 -2.88 5.28 2.89
N GLU A 384 -3.89 5.04 2.08
CA GLU A 384 -3.88 5.38 0.67
C GLU A 384 -4.71 6.64 0.45
N CYS A 385 -4.19 7.57 -0.34
CA CYS A 385 -4.89 8.80 -0.69
C CYS A 385 -5.14 8.85 -2.19
N VAL A 386 -6.31 9.34 -2.58
CA VAL A 386 -6.59 9.76 -3.96
C VAL A 386 -6.86 11.25 -3.92
N SER A 387 -6.09 12.02 -4.65
CA SER A 387 -6.22 13.48 -4.71
C SER A 387 -6.49 13.92 -6.14
N VAL A 388 -7.33 14.93 -6.32
CA VAL A 388 -7.53 15.56 -7.61
C VAL A 388 -7.02 16.99 -7.60
N LEU A 389 -6.16 17.29 -8.59
CA LEU A 389 -5.58 18.61 -8.80
C LEU A 389 -6.08 19.14 -10.15
N GLN A 390 -6.48 20.39 -10.16
CA GLN A 390 -6.94 21.10 -11.36
C GLN A 390 -5.91 22.16 -11.73
N ARG A 391 -5.60 22.27 -13.03
CA ARG A 391 -4.72 23.33 -13.52
C ARG A 391 -5.32 24.70 -13.20
N LYS A 392 -4.51 25.58 -12.63
CA LYS A 392 -4.88 26.97 -12.42
C LYS A 392 -5.08 27.63 -13.79
N ASN A 393 -6.18 28.31 -14.00
CA ASN A 393 -6.34 29.16 -15.16
C ASN A 393 -5.26 30.26 -15.08
N LEU A 394 -4.48 30.41 -16.11
CA LEU A 394 -3.68 31.63 -16.23
C LEU A 394 -4.72 32.76 -16.37
N GLU A 395 -4.87 33.57 -15.33
CA GLU A 395 -5.55 34.86 -15.49
C GLU A 395 -4.80 35.59 -16.61
N LYS A 396 -5.51 35.84 -17.72
CA LYS A 396 -5.00 36.62 -18.84
C LYS A 396 -4.97 38.08 -18.46
#